data_2e9cab48b2e2d86238bcff6fdec45ab2
#
_entry.id   2e9cab48b2e2d86238bcff6fdec45ab2
#
_cell.length_a   1.000
_cell.length_b   1.000
_cell.length_c   1.000
_cell.angle_alpha   90.00
_cell.angle_beta   90.00
_cell.angle_gamma   90.00
#
_symmetry.space_group_name_H-M   'P 1'
#
loop_
_entity.id
_entity.type
_entity.pdbx_description
1 polymer ?
#
loop_
_entity_poly.entity_id
_entity_poly.type
_entity_poly.pdbx_seq_one_letter_code
_entity_poly.pdbx_strand_id
1 'polypeptide(L)'
;MNYPKINIDNIEDYGLREALAIYGDAVLPLWHDVIYTKPYKLENRRYIGCKAKLTDWIFDLIQDNTQNVHSFCDIFAGTGSVSNKAVQLYDKVIINDFLYSNQVLYKAFFSNEDWDKEKIYSYLDAFNNIDSNSIADNYFSKNYGGKYFDTSSAKMIGHIRNVIEDIKPILTDKEYCILLASLIYSMDRIANTLGHFEAYIKKDIEPRKFLMRMIDAQKNAGVEIHREDANVLAKQIMTDIAYLDPPYNSRQYSRFYHVYEVLVKWDRPQLLYDTAKPKFIENNSVYCRTSAFNAFTDLVAHISARYIVVSYNNTYNSKSLSSTNKIKLEQIEEVLNMCGNTRVFTHLHNPFNAGKTEFENHKEYLFITEVDNEKRNRSFSSILCG
;
A
#
# COMPACT_ATOMS: atom_id res chain seq x y z
N MET A 1 -17.50 -20.90 25.50
CA MET A 1 -18.39 -20.01 24.74
C MET A 1 -19.01 -20.85 23.65
N ASN A 2 -20.36 -20.97 23.62
CA ASN A 2 -21.04 -21.68 22.55
C ASN A 2 -21.09 -20.77 21.33
N TYR A 3 -20.32 -21.08 20.29
CA TYR A 3 -20.41 -20.43 19.00
C TYR A 3 -21.69 -20.86 18.29
N PRO A 4 -22.40 -19.95 17.58
CA PRO A 4 -23.56 -20.35 16.81
C PRO A 4 -23.09 -21.29 15.68
N LYS A 5 -23.72 -22.46 15.58
CA LYS A 5 -23.53 -23.34 14.42
C LYS A 5 -24.07 -22.60 13.20
N ILE A 6 -23.23 -22.41 12.18
CA ILE A 6 -23.65 -21.84 10.90
C ILE A 6 -24.69 -22.78 10.32
N ASN A 7 -25.92 -22.29 10.10
CA ASN A 7 -26.95 -23.08 9.43
C ASN A 7 -26.69 -23.03 7.93
N ILE A 8 -26.13 -24.11 7.41
CA ILE A 8 -25.75 -24.29 6.00
C ILE A 8 -26.95 -24.10 5.05
N ASP A 9 -28.17 -24.38 5.53
CA ASP A 9 -29.40 -24.30 4.74
C ASP A 9 -29.80 -22.85 4.39
N ASN A 10 -29.30 -21.86 5.11
CA ASN A 10 -29.59 -20.44 4.89
C ASN A 10 -28.55 -19.72 3.98
N ILE A 11 -27.56 -20.45 3.48
CA ILE A 11 -26.57 -19.87 2.57
C ILE A 11 -27.10 -20.00 1.15
N GLU A 12 -27.42 -18.89 0.50
CA GLU A 12 -27.94 -18.87 -0.88
C GLU A 12 -26.89 -19.20 -1.95
N ASP A 13 -25.60 -19.19 -1.57
CA ASP A 13 -24.47 -19.48 -2.45
C ASP A 13 -24.17 -20.97 -2.54
N TYR A 14 -24.38 -21.56 -3.72
CA TYR A 14 -24.22 -22.99 -3.98
C TYR A 14 -22.75 -23.46 -3.81
N GLY A 15 -21.76 -22.65 -4.20
CA GLY A 15 -20.34 -22.95 -4.07
C GLY A 15 -19.87 -22.95 -2.61
N LEU A 16 -20.40 -22.04 -1.81
CA LEU A 16 -20.11 -21.98 -0.38
C LEU A 16 -20.79 -23.11 0.38
N ARG A 17 -22.02 -23.52 -0.02
CA ARG A 17 -22.70 -24.70 0.53
C ARG A 17 -21.90 -25.98 0.31
N GLU A 18 -21.39 -26.17 -0.90
CA GLU A 18 -20.58 -27.33 -1.23
C GLU A 18 -19.26 -27.36 -0.44
N ALA A 19 -18.58 -26.21 -0.33
CA ALA A 19 -17.35 -26.09 0.46
C ALA A 19 -17.59 -26.37 1.95
N LEU A 20 -18.66 -25.85 2.54
CA LEU A 20 -19.02 -26.08 3.95
C LEU A 20 -19.56 -27.49 4.21
N ALA A 21 -20.27 -28.12 3.26
CA ALA A 21 -20.76 -29.49 3.36
C ALA A 21 -19.63 -30.53 3.33
N ILE A 22 -18.56 -30.24 2.58
CA ILE A 22 -17.39 -31.14 2.45
C ILE A 22 -16.49 -31.06 3.70
N TYR A 23 -16.43 -29.89 4.36
CA TYR A 23 -15.42 -29.62 5.41
C TYR A 23 -15.98 -29.30 6.80
N GLY A 24 -17.28 -29.41 7.00
CA GLY A 24 -17.96 -28.98 8.19
C GLY A 24 -17.88 -29.87 9.42
N ASP A 25 -16.73 -30.10 10.03
CA ASP A 25 -16.63 -30.47 11.49
C ASP A 25 -15.17 -30.52 12.02
N ALA A 26 -14.17 -30.17 11.23
CA ALA A 26 -12.75 -30.24 11.63
C ALA A 26 -12.12 -28.86 11.86
N VAL A 27 -12.70 -28.02 12.72
CA VAL A 27 -12.06 -26.77 13.15
C VAL A 27 -11.05 -27.08 14.24
N LEU A 28 -9.78 -26.91 13.94
CA LEU A 28 -8.72 -26.99 14.97
C LEU A 28 -8.78 -25.72 15.84
N PRO A 29 -9.07 -25.82 17.15
CA PRO A 29 -9.35 -24.68 18.04
C PRO A 29 -8.22 -23.63 18.10
N LEU A 30 -6.96 -24.05 17.93
CA LEU A 30 -5.77 -23.19 18.02
C LEU A 30 -5.63 -22.17 16.87
N TRP A 31 -6.16 -22.45 15.68
CA TRP A 31 -6.05 -21.56 14.53
C TRP A 31 -7.18 -20.53 14.49
N HIS A 32 -8.33 -20.89 15.02
CA HIS A 32 -9.47 -20.01 15.17
C HIS A 32 -9.09 -18.72 15.92
N ASP A 33 -8.43 -18.85 17.07
CA ASP A 33 -8.02 -17.70 17.88
C ASP A 33 -7.05 -16.77 17.13
N VAL A 34 -6.11 -17.31 16.34
CA VAL A 34 -5.14 -16.48 15.58
C VAL A 34 -5.82 -15.74 14.44
N ILE A 35 -6.76 -16.37 13.74
CA ILE A 35 -7.46 -15.75 12.60
C ILE A 35 -8.37 -14.61 13.07
N TYR A 36 -9.07 -14.80 14.18
CA TYR A 36 -10.10 -13.87 14.67
C TYR A 36 -9.59 -12.84 15.69
N THR A 37 -8.57 -13.18 16.49
CA THR A 37 -8.13 -12.29 17.58
C THR A 37 -6.94 -11.40 17.25
N LYS A 38 -6.22 -11.66 16.15
CA LYS A 38 -5.02 -10.89 15.75
C LYS A 38 -5.08 -10.48 14.29
N PRO A 39 -5.99 -9.57 13.90
CA PRO A 39 -6.05 -9.10 12.52
C PRO A 39 -4.74 -8.42 12.11
N TYR A 40 -4.46 -8.39 10.80
CA TYR A 40 -3.33 -7.63 10.29
C TYR A 40 -3.63 -6.13 10.37
N LYS A 41 -2.72 -5.40 10.98
CA LYS A 41 -2.71 -3.95 10.94
C LYS A 41 -2.05 -3.45 9.65
N LEU A 42 -2.33 -2.22 9.27
CA LEU A 42 -1.84 -1.63 8.03
C LEU A 42 -0.32 -1.71 7.90
N GLU A 43 0.42 -1.45 8.98
CA GLU A 43 1.88 -1.47 9.04
C GLU A 43 2.51 -2.87 9.01
N ASN A 44 1.71 -3.93 9.02
CA ASN A 44 2.25 -5.30 9.01
C ASN A 44 2.78 -5.74 7.63
N ARG A 45 2.54 -4.98 6.56
CA ARG A 45 3.07 -5.26 5.23
C ARG A 45 4.51 -4.77 5.09
N ARG A 46 5.36 -5.59 4.47
CA ARG A 46 6.73 -5.20 4.10
C ARG A 46 6.68 -4.27 2.89
N TYR A 47 7.25 -3.08 3.03
CA TYR A 47 7.25 -2.08 1.97
C TYR A 47 8.46 -1.16 2.08
N ILE A 48 9.10 -0.86 0.95
CA ILE A 48 10.26 0.02 0.89
C ILE A 48 9.81 1.47 1.08
N GLY A 49 10.48 2.19 1.97
CA GLY A 49 10.14 3.59 2.27
C GLY A 49 8.98 3.75 3.26
N CYS A 50 8.57 2.68 3.95
CA CYS A 50 7.51 2.75 4.97
C CYS A 50 7.87 3.75 6.09
N LYS A 51 7.00 4.73 6.33
CA LYS A 51 7.17 5.78 7.35
C LYS A 51 6.63 5.40 8.75
N ALA A 52 6.17 4.15 8.96
CA ALA A 52 5.51 3.74 10.21
C ALA A 52 6.31 4.05 11.48
N LYS A 53 7.65 4.02 11.42
CA LYS A 53 8.52 4.38 12.55
C LYS A 53 8.75 5.87 12.73
N LEU A 54 8.31 6.68 11.79
CA LEU A 54 8.51 8.13 11.76
C LEU A 54 7.20 8.90 11.94
N THR A 55 6.06 8.21 11.95
CA THR A 55 4.75 8.86 11.98
C THR A 55 4.59 9.79 13.18
N ASP A 56 4.97 9.38 14.39
CA ASP A 56 4.84 10.22 15.57
C ASP A 56 5.72 11.48 15.44
N TRP A 57 6.99 11.35 15.08
CA TRP A 57 7.87 12.47 14.82
C TRP A 57 7.34 13.44 13.73
N ILE A 58 6.80 12.88 12.63
CA ILE A 58 6.21 13.70 11.55
C ILE A 58 5.02 14.49 12.07
N PHE A 59 4.09 13.84 12.78
CA PHE A 59 2.86 14.49 13.23
C PHE A 59 3.09 15.46 14.40
N ASP A 60 4.03 15.19 15.30
CA ASP A 60 4.44 16.13 16.35
C ASP A 60 4.92 17.43 15.70
N LEU A 61 5.81 17.36 14.69
CA LEU A 61 6.29 18.53 13.99
C LEU A 61 5.18 19.24 13.19
N ILE A 62 4.27 18.52 12.57
CA ILE A 62 3.13 19.12 11.87
C ILE A 62 2.27 19.89 12.87
N GLN A 63 1.93 19.31 14.02
CA GLN A 63 1.10 19.94 15.05
C GLN A 63 1.77 21.20 15.63
N ASP A 64 3.08 21.16 15.86
CA ASP A 64 3.83 22.30 16.38
C ASP A 64 3.98 23.46 15.37
N ASN A 65 3.84 23.18 14.06
CA ASN A 65 4.12 24.14 12.99
C ASN A 65 2.89 24.50 12.14
N THR A 66 1.69 24.00 12.48
CA THR A 66 0.45 24.32 11.77
C THR A 66 -0.65 24.74 12.74
N GLN A 67 -1.65 25.51 12.27
CA GLN A 67 -2.74 26.01 13.09
C GLN A 67 -4.08 25.91 12.36
N ASN A 68 -5.13 25.56 13.09
CA ASN A 68 -6.51 25.50 12.60
C ASN A 68 -6.64 24.68 11.31
N VAL A 69 -6.13 23.46 11.33
CA VAL A 69 -6.11 22.52 10.22
C VAL A 69 -7.11 21.38 10.46
N HIS A 70 -7.94 21.06 9.47
CA HIS A 70 -9.01 20.08 9.55
C HIS A 70 -8.93 19.03 8.45
N SER A 71 -8.15 19.30 7.40
CA SER A 71 -8.01 18.43 6.25
C SER A 71 -6.55 18.10 5.93
N PHE A 72 -6.31 16.85 5.53
CA PHE A 72 -5.00 16.31 5.22
C PHE A 72 -5.03 15.53 3.91
N CYS A 73 -4.05 15.73 3.04
CA CYS A 73 -3.89 14.95 1.82
C CYS A 73 -2.54 14.26 1.81
N ASP A 74 -2.56 12.92 1.75
CA ASP A 74 -1.39 12.06 1.55
C ASP A 74 -1.32 11.67 0.07
N ILE A 75 -0.50 12.40 -0.69
CA ILE A 75 -0.53 12.32 -2.17
C ILE A 75 0.29 11.11 -2.69
N PHE A 76 1.26 10.62 -1.89
CA PHE A 76 2.08 9.46 -2.21
C PHE A 76 2.00 8.42 -1.08
N ALA A 77 0.81 7.97 -0.74
CA ALA A 77 0.54 7.31 0.53
C ALA A 77 1.25 5.94 0.72
N GLY A 78 1.66 5.25 -0.34
CA GLY A 78 2.47 4.04 -0.27
C GLY A 78 1.87 2.96 0.62
N THR A 79 2.43 2.76 1.82
CA THR A 79 1.84 1.83 2.80
C THR A 79 0.56 2.33 3.44
N GLY A 80 0.27 3.64 3.37
CA GLY A 80 -0.81 4.29 4.10
C GLY A 80 -0.48 4.56 5.58
N SER A 81 0.77 4.40 6.02
CA SER A 81 1.12 4.58 7.45
C SER A 81 0.90 6.02 7.93
N VAL A 82 1.22 7.02 7.09
CA VAL A 82 0.95 8.43 7.37
C VAL A 82 -0.56 8.67 7.34
N SER A 83 -1.25 8.16 6.32
CA SER A 83 -2.72 8.23 6.22
C SER A 83 -3.41 7.63 7.44
N ASN A 84 -2.92 6.48 7.96
CA ASN A 84 -3.49 5.81 9.14
C ASN A 84 -3.40 6.67 10.41
N LYS A 85 -2.37 7.48 10.56
CA LYS A 85 -2.27 8.45 11.65
C LYS A 85 -3.14 9.67 11.36
N ALA A 86 -3.18 10.14 10.10
CA ALA A 86 -3.98 11.30 9.69
C ALA A 86 -5.48 11.10 9.93
N VAL A 87 -6.04 9.92 9.64
CA VAL A 87 -7.48 9.62 9.86
C VAL A 87 -7.91 9.67 11.33
N GLN A 88 -6.96 9.64 12.26
CA GLN A 88 -7.22 9.77 13.69
C GLN A 88 -7.19 11.24 14.17
N LEU A 89 -6.64 12.15 13.38
CA LEU A 89 -6.32 13.52 13.76
C LEU A 89 -7.11 14.58 12.98
N TYR A 90 -7.57 14.26 11.77
CA TYR A 90 -8.22 15.21 10.86
C TYR A 90 -9.62 14.77 10.47
N ASP A 91 -10.51 15.72 10.26
CA ASP A 91 -11.91 15.49 9.88
C ASP A 91 -12.04 14.97 8.46
N LYS A 92 -11.15 15.42 7.56
CA LYS A 92 -11.10 15.01 6.16
C LYS A 92 -9.68 14.56 5.78
N VAL A 93 -9.58 13.34 5.21
CA VAL A 93 -8.30 12.79 4.74
C VAL A 93 -8.43 12.30 3.30
N ILE A 94 -7.61 12.85 2.42
CA ILE A 94 -7.48 12.41 1.02
C ILE A 94 -6.26 11.50 0.94
N ILE A 95 -6.44 10.28 0.44
CA ILE A 95 -5.39 9.27 0.32
C ILE A 95 -5.22 8.92 -1.15
N ASN A 96 -4.01 9.11 -1.68
CA ASN A 96 -3.70 8.78 -3.07
C ASN A 96 -2.46 7.92 -3.21
N ASP A 97 -2.51 7.00 -4.13
CA ASP A 97 -1.34 6.26 -4.62
C ASP A 97 -1.55 5.82 -6.06
N PHE A 98 -0.48 5.50 -6.74
CA PHE A 98 -0.52 5.15 -8.16
C PHE A 98 -0.79 3.66 -8.40
N LEU A 99 -0.62 2.79 -7.38
CA LEU A 99 -0.76 1.35 -7.49
C LEU A 99 -2.21 0.89 -7.23
N TYR A 100 -2.68 -0.06 -8.03
CA TYR A 100 -3.97 -0.73 -7.83
C TYR A 100 -4.02 -1.46 -6.49
N SER A 101 -2.95 -2.15 -6.13
CA SER A 101 -2.87 -2.87 -4.86
C SER A 101 -3.01 -1.95 -3.66
N ASN A 102 -2.40 -0.75 -3.70
CA ASN A 102 -2.52 0.22 -2.62
C ASN A 102 -3.95 0.78 -2.52
N GLN A 103 -4.61 1.09 -3.64
CA GLN A 103 -6.01 1.51 -3.64
C GLN A 103 -6.93 0.45 -3.00
N VAL A 104 -6.74 -0.83 -3.34
CA VAL A 104 -7.49 -1.94 -2.73
C VAL A 104 -7.29 -1.96 -1.21
N LEU A 105 -6.05 -1.78 -0.75
CA LEU A 105 -5.74 -1.75 0.67
C LEU A 105 -6.41 -0.56 1.37
N TYR A 106 -6.34 0.64 0.80
CA TYR A 106 -6.98 1.81 1.42
C TYR A 106 -8.50 1.67 1.49
N LYS A 107 -9.14 1.13 0.44
CA LYS A 107 -10.59 0.82 0.48
C LYS A 107 -10.92 -0.19 1.57
N ALA A 108 -10.13 -1.24 1.70
CA ALA A 108 -10.30 -2.26 2.72
C ALA A 108 -10.16 -1.71 4.15
N PHE A 109 -9.11 -0.91 4.39
CA PHE A 109 -8.82 -0.38 5.72
C PHE A 109 -9.67 0.84 6.09
N PHE A 110 -9.99 1.74 5.14
CA PHE A 110 -10.47 3.09 5.48
C PHE A 110 -11.83 3.47 4.89
N SER A 111 -12.36 2.80 3.85
CA SER A 111 -13.62 3.25 3.22
C SER A 111 -14.78 3.26 4.20
N ASN A 112 -15.73 4.20 3.97
CA ASN A 112 -16.89 4.38 4.84
C ASN A 112 -18.03 3.39 4.57
N GLU A 113 -17.88 2.47 3.60
CA GLU A 113 -18.88 1.46 3.32
C GLU A 113 -19.07 0.49 4.49
N ASP A 114 -20.31 0.03 4.66
CA ASP A 114 -20.62 -1.08 5.56
C ASP A 114 -20.17 -2.41 4.94
N TRP A 115 -19.86 -3.37 5.79
CA TRP A 115 -19.48 -4.71 5.42
C TRP A 115 -19.95 -5.71 6.46
N ASP A 116 -20.29 -6.92 6.00
CA ASP A 116 -20.74 -8.00 6.85
C ASP A 116 -19.54 -8.79 7.38
N LYS A 117 -19.26 -8.59 8.66
CA LYS A 117 -18.13 -9.22 9.34
C LYS A 117 -18.27 -10.74 9.40
N GLU A 118 -19.45 -11.25 9.68
CA GLU A 118 -19.70 -12.70 9.80
C GLU A 118 -19.55 -13.39 8.44
N LYS A 119 -20.10 -12.76 7.38
CA LYS A 119 -19.93 -13.20 6.01
C LYS A 119 -18.46 -13.32 5.61
N ILE A 120 -17.65 -12.29 5.89
CA ILE A 120 -16.21 -12.30 5.56
C ILE A 120 -15.47 -13.38 6.34
N TYR A 121 -15.75 -13.54 7.63
CA TYR A 121 -15.14 -14.61 8.42
C TYR A 121 -15.54 -16.00 7.94
N SER A 122 -16.77 -16.21 7.48
CA SER A 122 -17.18 -17.48 6.91
C SER A 122 -16.39 -17.86 5.65
N TYR A 123 -16.07 -16.86 4.80
CA TYR A 123 -15.17 -17.09 3.65
C TYR A 123 -13.74 -17.43 4.10
N LEU A 124 -13.20 -16.72 5.10
CA LEU A 124 -11.86 -17.03 5.59
C LEU A 124 -11.78 -18.46 6.16
N ASP A 125 -12.79 -18.88 6.90
CA ASP A 125 -12.87 -20.25 7.42
C ASP A 125 -12.92 -21.26 6.29
N ALA A 126 -13.78 -21.04 5.29
CA ALA A 126 -13.85 -21.91 4.12
C ALA A 126 -12.49 -22.01 3.41
N PHE A 127 -11.81 -20.90 3.17
CA PHE A 127 -10.48 -20.87 2.55
C PHE A 127 -9.42 -21.62 3.37
N ASN A 128 -9.42 -21.48 4.69
CA ASN A 128 -8.44 -22.12 5.56
C ASN A 128 -8.65 -23.63 5.76
N ASN A 129 -9.85 -24.13 5.44
CA ASN A 129 -10.19 -25.54 5.50
C ASN A 129 -9.98 -26.30 4.18
N ILE A 130 -9.59 -25.61 3.10
CA ILE A 130 -9.28 -26.27 1.81
C ILE A 130 -8.03 -27.14 1.95
N ASP A 131 -8.10 -28.38 1.48
CA ASP A 131 -6.92 -29.22 1.32
C ASP A 131 -6.10 -28.77 0.12
N SER A 132 -4.93 -28.22 0.37
CA SER A 132 -4.02 -27.76 -0.68
C SER A 132 -3.59 -28.84 -1.66
N ASN A 133 -3.64 -30.13 -1.26
CA ASN A 133 -3.29 -31.26 -2.14
C ASN A 133 -4.35 -31.51 -3.22
N SER A 134 -5.61 -31.11 -2.97
CA SER A 134 -6.70 -31.24 -3.94
C SER A 134 -6.66 -30.17 -5.05
N ILE A 135 -5.86 -29.11 -4.88
CA ILE A 135 -5.83 -27.97 -5.79
C ILE A 135 -4.92 -28.24 -7.00
N ALA A 136 -5.49 -28.15 -8.18
CA ALA A 136 -4.73 -28.23 -9.43
C ALA A 136 -3.84 -26.98 -9.63
N ASP A 137 -2.85 -27.11 -10.50
CA ASP A 137 -2.02 -25.97 -10.91
C ASP A 137 -2.87 -24.90 -11.59
N ASN A 138 -2.65 -23.66 -11.17
CA ASN A 138 -3.35 -22.50 -11.68
C ASN A 138 -2.37 -21.42 -12.18
N TYR A 139 -2.89 -20.29 -12.65
CA TYR A 139 -2.05 -19.21 -13.17
C TYR A 139 -0.99 -18.75 -12.15
N PHE A 140 -1.38 -18.60 -10.88
CA PHE A 140 -0.49 -18.10 -9.85
C PHE A 140 0.62 -19.11 -9.51
N SER A 141 0.26 -20.39 -9.32
CA SER A 141 1.25 -21.42 -8.99
C SER A 141 2.25 -21.67 -10.12
N LYS A 142 1.81 -21.65 -11.38
CA LYS A 142 2.68 -21.83 -12.55
C LYS A 142 3.73 -20.73 -12.71
N ASN A 143 3.41 -19.51 -12.29
CA ASN A 143 4.27 -18.36 -12.48
C ASN A 143 5.12 -18.01 -11.25
N TYR A 144 4.58 -18.17 -10.05
CA TYR A 144 5.20 -17.70 -8.80
C TYR A 144 5.57 -18.82 -7.83
N GLY A 145 5.06 -20.04 -8.02
CA GLY A 145 5.44 -21.24 -7.28
C GLY A 145 6.89 -21.63 -7.51
N GLY A 146 7.58 -22.12 -6.48
CA GLY A 146 9.01 -22.48 -6.52
C GLY A 146 9.97 -21.29 -6.62
N LYS A 147 9.45 -20.05 -6.62
CA LYS A 147 10.21 -18.80 -6.71
C LYS A 147 9.93 -17.90 -5.51
N TYR A 148 8.77 -17.32 -5.48
CA TYR A 148 8.30 -16.43 -4.40
C TYR A 148 7.55 -17.14 -3.30
N PHE A 149 6.98 -18.29 -3.60
CA PHE A 149 6.17 -19.12 -2.70
C PHE A 149 6.51 -20.59 -2.93
N ASP A 150 6.36 -21.43 -1.92
CA ASP A 150 6.32 -22.88 -2.16
C ASP A 150 5.10 -23.21 -3.05
N THR A 151 5.19 -24.34 -3.75
CA THR A 151 4.19 -24.70 -4.77
C THR A 151 2.79 -24.88 -4.18
N SER A 152 2.68 -25.46 -2.99
CA SER A 152 1.40 -25.70 -2.32
C SER A 152 0.74 -24.36 -1.93
N SER A 153 1.48 -23.47 -1.28
CA SER A 153 0.99 -22.12 -0.96
C SER A 153 0.61 -21.33 -2.21
N ALA A 154 1.40 -21.43 -3.29
CA ALA A 154 1.09 -20.74 -4.54
C ALA A 154 -0.21 -21.25 -5.20
N LYS A 155 -0.48 -22.57 -5.13
CA LYS A 155 -1.75 -23.16 -5.58
C LYS A 155 -2.92 -22.60 -4.77
N MET A 156 -2.78 -22.58 -3.46
CA MET A 156 -3.79 -22.05 -2.53
C MET A 156 -4.09 -20.58 -2.81
N ILE A 157 -3.06 -19.72 -2.92
CA ILE A 157 -3.22 -18.29 -3.21
C ILE A 157 -4.00 -18.10 -4.53
N GLY A 158 -3.61 -18.79 -5.58
CA GLY A 158 -4.26 -18.66 -6.88
C GLY A 158 -5.69 -19.22 -6.89
N HIS A 159 -5.97 -20.27 -6.12
CA HIS A 159 -7.33 -20.82 -5.96
C HIS A 159 -8.22 -19.83 -5.20
N ILE A 160 -7.79 -19.36 -4.03
CA ILE A 160 -8.54 -18.36 -3.26
C ILE A 160 -8.81 -17.11 -4.10
N ARG A 161 -7.83 -16.66 -4.87
CA ARG A 161 -8.02 -15.50 -5.74
C ARG A 161 -9.08 -15.73 -6.82
N ASN A 162 -9.15 -16.93 -7.40
CA ASN A 162 -10.22 -17.30 -8.32
C ASN A 162 -11.59 -17.25 -7.63
N VAL A 163 -11.71 -17.87 -6.46
CA VAL A 163 -12.97 -17.88 -5.71
C VAL A 163 -13.41 -16.45 -5.35
N ILE A 164 -12.48 -15.59 -4.90
CA ILE A 164 -12.80 -14.17 -4.61
C ILE A 164 -13.34 -13.46 -5.86
N GLU A 165 -12.82 -13.77 -7.07
CA GLU A 165 -13.35 -13.18 -8.29
C GLU A 165 -14.74 -13.72 -8.64
N ASP A 166 -14.96 -15.02 -8.45
CA ASP A 166 -16.23 -15.68 -8.74
C ASP A 166 -17.36 -15.16 -7.85
N ILE A 167 -17.07 -14.91 -6.56
CA ILE A 167 -18.06 -14.38 -5.60
C ILE A 167 -18.18 -12.84 -5.61
N LYS A 168 -17.37 -12.14 -6.39
CA LYS A 168 -17.40 -10.67 -6.47
C LYS A 168 -18.79 -10.08 -6.69
N PRO A 169 -19.67 -10.66 -7.54
CA PRO A 169 -21.01 -10.10 -7.77
C PRO A 169 -21.92 -10.02 -6.53
N ILE A 170 -21.62 -10.79 -5.48
CA ILE A 170 -22.40 -10.83 -4.23
C ILE A 170 -21.70 -10.12 -3.07
N LEU A 171 -20.56 -9.47 -3.32
CA LEU A 171 -19.80 -8.70 -2.35
C LEU A 171 -20.02 -7.20 -2.57
N THR A 172 -19.99 -6.41 -1.48
CA THR A 172 -19.80 -4.97 -1.62
C THR A 172 -18.37 -4.68 -2.08
N ASP A 173 -18.10 -3.46 -2.58
CA ASP A 173 -16.74 -3.07 -2.99
C ASP A 173 -15.76 -3.19 -1.82
N LYS A 174 -16.19 -2.80 -0.62
CA LYS A 174 -15.38 -2.94 0.59
C LYS A 174 -15.13 -4.40 0.98
N GLU A 175 -16.13 -5.26 0.94
CA GLU A 175 -15.98 -6.69 1.23
C GLU A 175 -14.99 -7.36 0.28
N TYR A 176 -15.11 -7.08 -1.00
CA TYR A 176 -14.16 -7.53 -2.02
C TYR A 176 -12.73 -7.07 -1.72
N CYS A 177 -12.56 -5.78 -1.39
CA CYS A 177 -11.26 -5.22 -1.01
C CYS A 177 -10.71 -5.84 0.28
N ILE A 178 -11.56 -6.11 1.28
CA ILE A 178 -11.15 -6.77 2.54
C ILE A 178 -10.60 -8.18 2.27
N LEU A 179 -11.27 -8.98 1.44
CA LEU A 179 -10.77 -10.31 1.08
C LEU A 179 -9.45 -10.24 0.32
N LEU A 180 -9.32 -9.34 -0.66
CA LEU A 180 -8.06 -9.14 -1.39
C LEU A 180 -6.93 -8.65 -0.48
N ALA A 181 -7.20 -7.70 0.40
CA ALA A 181 -6.22 -7.18 1.36
C ALA A 181 -5.77 -8.29 2.32
N SER A 182 -6.71 -9.07 2.86
CA SER A 182 -6.41 -10.22 3.73
C SER A 182 -5.55 -11.26 3.02
N LEU A 183 -5.80 -11.51 1.73
CA LEU A 183 -4.97 -12.38 0.89
C LEU A 183 -3.56 -11.81 0.70
N ILE A 184 -3.42 -10.51 0.37
CA ILE A 184 -2.13 -9.83 0.19
C ILE A 184 -1.30 -9.90 1.47
N TYR A 185 -1.88 -9.58 2.63
CA TYR A 185 -1.14 -9.62 3.91
C TYR A 185 -0.74 -11.04 4.30
N SER A 186 -1.60 -12.02 4.04
CA SER A 186 -1.32 -13.42 4.37
C SER A 186 -0.21 -13.99 3.49
N MET A 187 -0.22 -13.68 2.17
CA MET A 187 0.85 -14.11 1.26
C MET A 187 2.17 -13.39 1.53
N ASP A 188 2.15 -12.11 1.93
CA ASP A 188 3.37 -11.38 2.26
C ASP A 188 4.15 -12.03 3.41
N ARG A 189 3.46 -12.62 4.37
CA ARG A 189 4.08 -13.32 5.52
C ARG A 189 4.91 -14.54 5.13
N ILE A 190 4.57 -15.20 4.04
CA ILE A 190 5.24 -16.42 3.59
C ILE A 190 6.10 -16.20 2.34
N ALA A 191 6.09 -15.00 1.78
CA ALA A 191 6.83 -14.69 0.57
C ALA A 191 8.35 -14.84 0.76
N ASN A 192 8.99 -15.59 -0.14
CA ASN A 192 10.42 -15.83 -0.20
C ASN A 192 11.17 -14.63 -0.80
N THR A 193 11.03 -13.47 -0.15
CA THR A 193 11.61 -12.20 -0.61
C THR A 193 12.20 -11.39 0.53
N LEU A 194 12.95 -10.35 0.17
CA LEU A 194 13.49 -9.35 1.10
C LEU A 194 12.60 -8.09 1.19
N GLY A 195 11.28 -8.24 1.00
CA GLY A 195 10.31 -7.14 1.12
C GLY A 195 9.86 -6.53 -0.21
N HIS A 196 10.26 -7.09 -1.34
CA HIS A 196 9.80 -6.74 -2.69
C HIS A 196 9.96 -7.91 -3.66
N PHE A 197 9.25 -7.88 -4.80
CA PHE A 197 9.24 -8.95 -5.79
C PHE A 197 10.18 -8.72 -6.99
N GLU A 198 11.12 -7.79 -6.93
CA GLU A 198 12.15 -7.63 -7.98
C GLU A 198 13.15 -8.78 -7.99
N ALA A 199 13.29 -9.46 -6.86
CA ALA A 199 14.11 -10.65 -6.72
C ALA A 199 13.51 -11.58 -5.67
N TYR A 200 13.84 -12.85 -5.75
CA TYR A 200 13.51 -13.85 -4.73
C TYR A 200 14.79 -14.49 -4.20
N ILE A 201 14.70 -15.09 -3.01
CA ILE A 201 15.83 -15.75 -2.38
C ILE A 201 16.04 -17.09 -3.07
N LYS A 202 17.22 -17.31 -3.68
CA LYS A 202 17.59 -18.55 -4.38
C LYS A 202 17.99 -19.66 -3.42
N LYS A 203 17.01 -20.15 -2.66
CA LYS A 203 17.11 -21.29 -1.76
C LYS A 203 15.85 -22.12 -1.88
N ASP A 204 15.93 -23.39 -1.51
CA ASP A 204 14.74 -24.24 -1.40
C ASP A 204 13.77 -23.61 -0.42
N ILE A 205 12.50 -23.56 -0.83
CA ILE A 205 11.45 -22.97 -0.02
C ILE A 205 10.78 -24.10 0.78
N GLU A 206 10.96 -24.06 2.08
CA GLU A 206 10.28 -24.99 2.97
C GLU A 206 8.77 -24.82 2.84
N PRO A 207 8.03 -25.90 2.55
CA PRO A 207 6.57 -25.86 2.46
C PRO A 207 5.98 -25.34 3.77
N ARG A 208 5.04 -24.40 3.66
CA ARG A 208 4.32 -23.82 4.81
C ARG A 208 2.83 -23.95 4.58
N LYS A 209 2.07 -24.20 5.66
CA LYS A 209 0.62 -24.10 5.56
C LYS A 209 0.24 -22.65 5.31
N PHE A 210 -0.40 -22.37 4.18
CA PHE A 210 -0.99 -21.07 3.92
C PHE A 210 -2.25 -20.91 4.78
N LEU A 211 -2.31 -19.79 5.48
CA LEU A 211 -3.48 -19.41 6.28
C LEU A 211 -3.86 -17.98 5.97
N MET A 212 -5.09 -17.80 5.54
CA MET A 212 -5.65 -16.48 5.31
C MET A 212 -6.14 -15.90 6.63
N ARG A 213 -5.66 -14.71 7.00
CA ARG A 213 -6.04 -14.00 8.21
C ARG A 213 -6.60 -12.63 7.87
N MET A 214 -7.61 -12.23 8.61
CA MET A 214 -8.30 -10.94 8.46
C MET A 214 -7.36 -9.75 8.63
N ILE A 215 -7.63 -8.68 7.92
CA ILE A 215 -7.11 -7.33 8.21
C ILE A 215 -7.96 -6.63 9.26
N ASP A 216 -7.41 -5.60 9.91
CA ASP A 216 -8.13 -4.72 10.84
C ASP A 216 -8.88 -3.62 10.08
N ALA A 217 -9.98 -4.00 9.43
CA ALA A 217 -10.77 -3.10 8.61
C ALA A 217 -11.52 -2.07 9.46
N GLN A 218 -11.34 -0.78 9.15
CA GLN A 218 -11.96 0.35 9.82
C GLN A 218 -13.03 0.99 8.92
N LYS A 219 -13.90 1.83 9.51
CA LYS A 219 -14.89 2.65 8.80
C LYS A 219 -14.63 4.10 9.14
N ASN A 220 -14.34 4.93 8.12
CA ASN A 220 -13.97 6.33 8.32
C ASN A 220 -14.78 7.23 7.37
N ALA A 221 -15.66 8.06 7.92
CA ALA A 221 -16.57 8.90 7.16
C ALA A 221 -15.88 10.02 6.36
N GLY A 222 -14.75 10.52 6.87
CA GLY A 222 -14.02 11.66 6.28
C GLY A 222 -12.91 11.25 5.29
N VAL A 223 -12.88 10.00 4.80
CA VAL A 223 -11.81 9.52 3.93
C VAL A 223 -12.24 9.49 2.46
N GLU A 224 -11.44 10.13 1.61
CA GLU A 224 -11.50 10.03 0.15
C GLU A 224 -10.29 9.24 -0.37
N ILE A 225 -10.53 8.26 -1.25
CA ILE A 225 -9.47 7.38 -1.77
C ILE A 225 -9.36 7.54 -3.27
N HIS A 226 -8.17 7.92 -3.73
CA HIS A 226 -7.84 8.12 -5.13
C HIS A 226 -6.76 7.12 -5.59
N ARG A 227 -6.72 6.87 -6.89
CA ARG A 227 -5.63 6.20 -7.61
C ARG A 227 -5.34 7.00 -8.86
N GLU A 228 -4.60 8.05 -8.68
CA GLU A 228 -4.36 9.03 -9.72
C GLU A 228 -2.89 9.44 -9.77
N ASP A 229 -2.44 9.96 -10.90
CA ASP A 229 -1.16 10.66 -10.96
C ASP A 229 -1.17 11.85 -10.00
N ALA A 230 -0.12 11.99 -9.20
CA ALA A 230 -0.03 13.01 -8.16
C ALA A 230 -0.18 14.43 -8.70
N ASN A 231 0.39 14.72 -9.88
CA ASN A 231 0.30 16.04 -10.50
C ASN A 231 -1.08 16.32 -11.09
N VAL A 232 -1.80 15.28 -11.53
CA VAL A 232 -3.19 15.41 -11.98
C VAL A 232 -4.10 15.67 -10.76
N LEU A 233 -3.96 14.90 -9.71
CA LEU A 233 -4.76 15.06 -8.50
C LEU A 233 -4.53 16.42 -7.82
N ALA A 234 -3.27 16.89 -7.76
CA ALA A 234 -2.90 18.17 -7.16
C ALA A 234 -3.68 19.38 -7.73
N LYS A 235 -4.08 19.30 -9.01
CA LYS A 235 -4.87 20.34 -9.70
C LYS A 235 -6.36 20.31 -9.36
N GLN A 236 -6.85 19.25 -8.70
CA GLN A 236 -8.26 18.98 -8.46
C GLN A 236 -8.68 19.10 -7.00
N ILE A 237 -7.72 19.04 -6.09
CA ILE A 237 -7.98 19.01 -4.64
C ILE A 237 -7.62 20.32 -3.96
N MET A 238 -8.30 20.56 -2.82
CA MET A 238 -7.97 21.58 -1.85
C MET A 238 -7.93 20.95 -0.46
N THR A 239 -6.89 21.30 0.32
CA THR A 239 -6.66 20.73 1.65
C THR A 239 -5.94 21.76 2.54
N ASP A 240 -6.01 21.59 3.87
CA ASP A 240 -5.18 22.41 4.76
C ASP A 240 -3.71 21.96 4.71
N ILE A 241 -3.46 20.65 4.76
CA ILE A 241 -2.12 20.08 4.71
C ILE A 241 -2.00 19.14 3.51
N ALA A 242 -1.02 19.39 2.64
CA ALA A 242 -0.58 18.45 1.62
C ALA A 242 0.72 17.80 2.06
N TYR A 243 0.70 16.50 2.29
CA TYR A 243 1.88 15.69 2.61
C TYR A 243 2.42 15.01 1.35
N LEU A 244 3.69 15.22 1.07
CA LEU A 244 4.39 14.76 -0.12
C LEU A 244 5.57 13.88 0.30
N ASP A 245 5.53 12.59 -0.06
CA ASP A 245 6.63 11.62 0.10
C ASP A 245 6.93 10.96 -1.26
N PRO A 246 7.41 11.74 -2.25
CA PRO A 246 7.58 11.24 -3.61
C PRO A 246 8.66 10.16 -3.67
N PRO A 247 8.60 9.25 -4.67
CA PRO A 247 9.66 8.26 -4.90
C PRO A 247 11.05 8.91 -4.99
N TYR A 248 12.02 8.36 -4.24
CA TYR A 248 13.35 8.95 -4.12
C TYR A 248 14.28 8.64 -5.29
N ASN A 249 14.16 7.43 -5.87
CA ASN A 249 15.14 6.91 -6.81
C ASN A 249 14.51 6.37 -8.10
N SER A 250 15.33 5.79 -9.00
CA SER A 250 14.87 5.32 -10.31
C SER A 250 14.05 4.03 -10.29
N ARG A 251 13.81 3.43 -9.14
CA ARG A 251 13.12 2.15 -9.03
C ARG A 251 11.62 2.34 -9.00
N GLN A 252 10.93 1.76 -9.97
CA GLN A 252 9.47 1.85 -10.06
C GLN A 252 8.80 0.91 -9.05
N TYR A 253 7.90 1.45 -8.22
CA TYR A 253 7.15 0.67 -7.24
C TYR A 253 6.22 -0.36 -7.88
N SER A 254 5.68 -0.06 -9.05
CA SER A 254 4.90 -1.00 -9.87
C SER A 254 5.72 -2.25 -10.25
N ARG A 255 7.05 -2.15 -10.38
CA ARG A 255 7.94 -3.29 -10.59
C ARG A 255 8.27 -4.02 -9.30
N PHE A 256 8.46 -3.30 -8.20
CA PHE A 256 8.72 -3.91 -6.90
C PHE A 256 7.56 -4.78 -6.43
N TYR A 257 6.33 -4.33 -6.69
CA TYR A 257 5.11 -4.96 -6.19
C TYR A 257 4.25 -5.58 -7.28
N HIS A 258 4.87 -5.94 -8.43
CA HIS A 258 4.17 -6.50 -9.59
C HIS A 258 3.32 -7.72 -9.27
N VAL A 259 3.71 -8.54 -8.29
CA VAL A 259 2.92 -9.72 -7.87
C VAL A 259 1.60 -9.29 -7.26
N TYR A 260 1.60 -8.22 -6.45
CA TYR A 260 0.36 -7.67 -5.88
C TYR A 260 -0.50 -7.02 -6.96
N GLU A 261 0.10 -6.28 -7.90
CA GLU A 261 -0.61 -5.67 -9.02
C GLU A 261 -1.32 -6.74 -9.88
N VAL A 262 -0.63 -7.83 -10.21
CA VAL A 262 -1.21 -8.96 -10.94
C VAL A 262 -2.32 -9.64 -10.11
N LEU A 263 -2.12 -9.78 -8.80
CA LEU A 263 -3.11 -10.40 -7.92
C LEU A 263 -4.41 -9.59 -7.86
N VAL A 264 -4.33 -8.27 -7.73
CA VAL A 264 -5.54 -7.44 -7.59
C VAL A 264 -6.26 -7.23 -8.93
N LYS A 265 -5.52 -7.01 -10.02
CA LYS A 265 -6.10 -6.85 -11.36
C LYS A 265 -6.68 -8.15 -11.89
N TRP A 266 -6.04 -9.25 -11.63
CA TRP A 266 -6.37 -10.60 -12.06
C TRP A 266 -6.61 -10.75 -13.57
N ASP A 267 -5.96 -9.89 -14.36
CA ASP A 267 -5.99 -9.88 -15.84
C ASP A 267 -5.08 -10.95 -16.47
N ARG A 268 -4.36 -11.70 -15.64
CA ARG A 268 -3.50 -12.84 -16.02
C ARG A 268 -2.55 -12.51 -17.17
N PRO A 269 -1.75 -11.44 -17.09
CA PRO A 269 -0.90 -11.01 -18.18
C PRO A 269 0.18 -12.06 -18.53
N GLN A 270 0.72 -11.96 -19.74
CA GLN A 270 1.93 -12.69 -20.07
C GLN A 270 3.10 -12.17 -19.21
N LEU A 271 3.76 -13.10 -18.51
CA LEU A 271 4.89 -12.79 -17.65
C LEU A 271 6.21 -13.13 -18.34
N LEU A 272 7.22 -12.33 -18.07
CA LEU A 272 8.56 -12.46 -18.65
C LEU A 272 9.61 -12.61 -17.53
N TYR A 273 10.74 -13.16 -17.91
CA TYR A 273 11.93 -13.35 -17.07
C TYR A 273 11.73 -14.33 -15.89
N ASP A 274 12.81 -14.69 -15.27
CA ASP A 274 12.80 -15.55 -14.07
C ASP A 274 11.97 -14.96 -12.92
N THR A 275 11.88 -13.63 -12.87
CA THR A 275 11.12 -12.88 -11.85
C THR A 275 9.62 -12.78 -12.18
N ALA A 276 9.16 -13.40 -13.28
CA ALA A 276 7.75 -13.45 -13.68
C ALA A 276 7.06 -12.07 -13.62
N LYS A 277 7.68 -11.07 -14.27
CA LYS A 277 7.13 -9.71 -14.39
C LYS A 277 6.21 -9.59 -15.60
N PRO A 278 5.11 -8.82 -15.51
CA PRO A 278 4.30 -8.48 -16.65
C PRO A 278 5.12 -7.84 -17.78
N LYS A 279 4.82 -8.19 -19.03
CA LYS A 279 5.46 -7.60 -20.20
C LYS A 279 5.28 -6.10 -20.26
N PHE A 280 4.08 -5.64 -19.91
CA PHE A 280 3.74 -4.22 -19.76
C PHE A 280 3.43 -3.96 -18.29
N ILE A 281 4.06 -2.93 -17.76
CA ILE A 281 3.77 -2.41 -16.42
C ILE A 281 3.26 -1.00 -16.64
N GLU A 282 1.99 -0.81 -16.38
CA GLU A 282 1.35 0.48 -16.28
C GLU A 282 1.91 1.23 -15.05
N ASN A 283 1.55 2.46 -14.87
CA ASN A 283 1.83 3.19 -13.64
C ASN A 283 3.34 3.36 -13.34
N ASN A 284 4.06 3.89 -14.31
CA ASN A 284 5.45 4.29 -14.12
C ASN A 284 5.51 5.74 -13.66
N SER A 285 5.92 5.96 -12.42
CA SER A 285 6.04 7.30 -11.85
C SER A 285 7.13 8.12 -12.54
N VAL A 286 6.83 9.37 -12.87
CA VAL A 286 7.78 10.35 -13.39
C VAL A 286 8.83 10.75 -12.35
N TYR A 287 8.52 10.61 -11.07
CA TYR A 287 9.43 10.86 -9.95
C TYR A 287 10.60 9.87 -9.89
N CYS A 288 10.49 8.73 -10.55
CA CYS A 288 11.59 7.77 -10.71
C CYS A 288 12.48 8.08 -11.94
N ARG A 289 12.26 9.18 -12.65
CA ARG A 289 12.97 9.56 -13.88
C ARG A 289 13.79 10.83 -13.68
N THR A 290 14.54 11.23 -14.71
CA THR A 290 15.30 12.48 -14.73
C THR A 290 14.41 13.72 -14.67
N SER A 291 13.14 13.60 -15.05
CA SER A 291 12.12 14.66 -14.96
C SER A 291 11.51 14.85 -13.57
N ALA A 292 11.97 14.12 -12.56
CA ALA A 292 11.41 14.16 -11.21
C ALA A 292 11.37 15.58 -10.61
N PHE A 293 12.43 16.36 -10.81
CA PHE A 293 12.48 17.74 -10.32
C PHE A 293 11.41 18.62 -10.96
N ASN A 294 11.24 18.54 -12.29
CA ASN A 294 10.19 19.30 -12.99
C ASN A 294 8.78 18.88 -12.53
N ALA A 295 8.56 17.56 -12.34
CA ALA A 295 7.29 17.06 -11.85
C ALA A 295 7.00 17.55 -10.41
N PHE A 296 8.01 17.57 -9.54
CA PHE A 296 7.89 18.10 -8.19
C PHE A 296 7.57 19.61 -8.21
N THR A 297 8.24 20.39 -9.06
CA THR A 297 8.00 21.83 -9.23
C THR A 297 6.56 22.09 -9.70
N ASP A 298 6.08 21.34 -10.72
CA ASP A 298 4.70 21.45 -11.21
C ASP A 298 3.68 21.08 -10.13
N LEU A 299 3.92 20.01 -9.35
CA LEU A 299 3.05 19.61 -8.27
C LEU A 299 2.93 20.70 -7.19
N VAL A 300 4.05 21.23 -6.73
CA VAL A 300 4.08 22.29 -5.71
C VAL A 300 3.45 23.59 -6.21
N ALA A 301 3.61 23.91 -7.49
CA ALA A 301 2.99 25.08 -8.12
C ALA A 301 1.44 25.00 -8.12
N HIS A 302 0.89 23.79 -8.33
CA HIS A 302 -0.56 23.62 -8.55
C HIS A 302 -1.34 23.18 -7.32
N ILE A 303 -0.72 22.52 -6.32
CA ILE A 303 -1.44 21.98 -5.19
C ILE A 303 -2.05 23.10 -4.33
N SER A 304 -3.37 23.07 -4.13
CA SER A 304 -4.06 24.02 -3.28
C SER A 304 -4.03 23.57 -1.82
N ALA A 305 -3.06 24.09 -1.05
CA ALA A 305 -2.88 23.77 0.36
C ALA A 305 -2.44 25.02 1.14
N ARG A 306 -2.78 25.06 2.44
CA ARG A 306 -2.27 26.09 3.38
C ARG A 306 -0.85 25.75 3.84
N TYR A 307 -0.58 24.46 4.02
CA TYR A 307 0.73 23.95 4.39
C TYR A 307 1.13 22.83 3.43
N ILE A 308 2.36 22.91 2.93
CA ILE A 308 2.99 21.83 2.16
C ILE A 308 4.05 21.18 3.05
N VAL A 309 3.91 19.89 3.31
CA VAL A 309 4.83 19.09 4.12
C VAL A 309 5.51 18.09 3.22
N VAL A 310 6.83 18.13 3.12
CA VAL A 310 7.60 17.20 2.27
C VAL A 310 8.51 16.36 3.14
N SER A 311 8.40 15.04 3.03
CA SER A 311 9.33 14.07 3.60
C SER A 311 10.31 13.60 2.53
N TYR A 312 11.60 13.61 2.84
CA TYR A 312 12.64 13.15 1.91
C TYR A 312 13.90 12.72 2.67
N ASN A 313 14.80 11.93 2.04
CA ASN A 313 16.02 11.49 2.68
C ASN A 313 17.29 11.93 1.93
N ASN A 314 18.47 11.72 2.55
CA ASN A 314 19.76 12.12 2.01
C ASN A 314 20.54 10.96 1.33
N THR A 315 19.87 10.00 0.68
CA THR A 315 20.55 8.85 0.06
C THR A 315 21.23 9.26 -1.27
N TYR A 316 22.31 10.04 -1.20
CA TYR A 316 23.06 10.49 -2.39
C TYR A 316 24.23 9.58 -2.74
N ASN A 317 24.82 8.90 -1.76
CA ASN A 317 26.06 8.12 -1.86
C ASN A 317 25.79 6.61 -1.98
N SER A 318 24.86 6.20 -2.85
CA SER A 318 24.66 4.79 -3.11
C SER A 318 25.66 4.26 -4.13
N LYS A 319 26.22 3.08 -3.89
CA LYS A 319 27.06 2.35 -4.88
C LYS A 319 26.29 2.03 -6.18
N SER A 320 24.97 2.02 -6.12
CA SER A 320 24.08 1.81 -7.27
C SER A 320 23.44 3.11 -7.71
N LEU A 321 23.68 3.53 -8.95
CA LEU A 321 23.04 4.70 -9.57
C LEU A 321 21.49 4.65 -9.53
N SER A 322 20.93 3.42 -9.52
CA SER A 322 19.48 3.23 -9.42
C SER A 322 18.92 3.53 -8.02
N SER A 323 19.77 3.62 -7.00
CA SER A 323 19.37 3.95 -5.62
C SER A 323 19.69 5.41 -5.24
N THR A 324 20.30 6.18 -6.14
CA THR A 324 20.58 7.60 -5.91
C THR A 324 19.29 8.41 -6.02
N ASN A 325 19.09 9.36 -5.12
CA ASN A 325 17.97 10.28 -5.13
C ASN A 325 17.88 11.06 -6.45
N LYS A 326 16.67 11.29 -6.94
CA LYS A 326 16.41 12.00 -8.20
C LYS A 326 16.28 13.49 -8.01
N ILE A 327 15.85 13.94 -6.85
CA ILE A 327 15.75 15.35 -6.48
C ILE A 327 16.76 15.61 -5.35
N LYS A 328 17.47 16.71 -5.36
CA LYS A 328 18.36 17.12 -4.29
C LYS A 328 17.57 17.85 -3.20
N LEU A 329 18.04 17.78 -1.95
CA LEU A 329 17.39 18.47 -0.81
C LEU A 329 17.34 19.99 -1.04
N GLU A 330 18.42 20.55 -1.58
CA GLU A 330 18.52 21.97 -1.90
C GLU A 330 17.46 22.39 -2.95
N GLN A 331 17.20 21.53 -3.93
CA GLN A 331 16.16 21.75 -4.94
C GLN A 331 14.74 21.71 -4.34
N ILE A 332 14.50 20.80 -3.37
CA ILE A 332 13.23 20.73 -2.65
C ILE A 332 13.02 22.04 -1.87
N GLU A 333 14.03 22.45 -1.10
CA GLU A 333 13.98 23.66 -0.29
C GLU A 333 13.80 24.93 -1.16
N GLU A 334 14.49 25.02 -2.28
CA GLU A 334 14.37 26.13 -3.25
C GLU A 334 12.93 26.25 -3.75
N VAL A 335 12.35 25.16 -4.27
CA VAL A 335 10.97 25.15 -4.78
C VAL A 335 9.95 25.49 -3.69
N LEU A 336 10.11 24.94 -2.50
CA LEU A 336 9.22 25.23 -1.38
C LEU A 336 9.33 26.70 -0.93
N ASN A 337 10.52 27.26 -0.91
CA ASN A 337 10.74 28.68 -0.59
C ASN A 337 10.14 29.62 -1.65
N MET A 338 9.88 29.17 -2.87
CA MET A 338 9.10 29.93 -3.86
C MET A 338 7.62 30.04 -3.46
N CYS A 339 7.10 29.11 -2.65
CA CYS A 339 5.71 29.12 -2.19
C CYS A 339 5.48 29.89 -0.88
N GLY A 340 6.48 30.00 -0.03
CA GLY A 340 6.27 30.55 1.31
C GLY A 340 7.52 30.56 2.15
N ASN A 341 7.33 30.38 3.46
CA ASN A 341 8.40 30.25 4.44
C ASN A 341 8.56 28.80 4.84
N THR A 342 9.72 28.19 4.55
CA THR A 342 10.00 26.78 4.77
C THR A 342 10.84 26.60 6.03
N ARG A 343 10.40 25.69 6.90
CA ARG A 343 11.19 25.18 8.06
C ARG A 343 11.66 23.79 7.74
N VAL A 344 12.91 23.45 8.11
CA VAL A 344 13.53 22.16 7.80
C VAL A 344 13.91 21.46 9.11
N PHE A 345 13.45 20.22 9.26
CA PHE A 345 13.73 19.37 10.41
C PHE A 345 14.43 18.09 9.96
N THR A 346 15.24 17.50 10.83
CA THR A 346 15.99 16.29 10.50
C THR A 346 15.88 15.24 11.60
N HIS A 347 15.77 13.98 11.21
CA HIS A 347 15.76 12.84 12.10
C HIS A 347 16.79 11.81 11.66
N LEU A 348 17.62 11.32 12.59
CA LEU A 348 18.50 10.17 12.31
C LEU A 348 17.66 8.92 12.21
N HIS A 349 17.68 8.27 11.06
CA HIS A 349 16.89 7.09 10.81
C HIS A 349 17.72 6.00 10.15
N ASN A 350 17.70 4.79 10.73
CA ASN A 350 18.27 3.62 10.08
C ASN A 350 17.28 3.07 9.06
N PRO A 351 17.54 3.22 7.75
CA PRO A 351 16.61 2.75 6.73
C PRO A 351 16.50 1.23 6.80
N PHE A 352 15.32 0.72 6.39
CA PHE A 352 15.19 -0.70 6.10
C PHE A 352 16.12 -1.04 4.93
N ASN A 353 17.22 -1.74 5.23
CA ASN A 353 18.21 -2.12 4.24
C ASN A 353 18.21 -3.65 4.05
N ALA A 354 17.76 -4.09 2.88
CA ALA A 354 17.83 -5.49 2.46
C ALA A 354 19.25 -5.90 1.98
N GLY A 355 20.19 -4.97 1.90
CA GLY A 355 21.56 -5.16 1.38
C GLY A 355 22.66 -4.88 2.41
N LYS A 356 23.89 -5.21 2.04
CA LYS A 356 25.11 -5.02 2.87
C LYS A 356 25.64 -3.57 2.92
N THR A 357 24.85 -2.57 2.52
CA THR A 357 25.29 -1.17 2.49
C THR A 357 25.00 -0.53 3.83
N GLU A 358 26.02 -0.23 4.61
CA GLU A 358 25.94 0.63 5.78
C GLU A 358 25.84 2.08 5.30
N PHE A 359 24.78 2.77 5.68
CA PHE A 359 24.65 4.20 5.46
C PHE A 359 25.06 4.93 6.75
N GLU A 360 26.29 5.40 6.80
CA GLU A 360 26.70 6.35 7.83
C GLU A 360 25.92 7.65 7.66
N ASN A 361 25.28 8.15 8.73
CA ASN A 361 24.54 9.41 8.76
C ASN A 361 23.30 9.48 7.83
N HIS A 362 22.55 8.37 7.67
CA HIS A 362 21.27 8.46 6.98
C HIS A 362 20.26 9.29 7.80
N LYS A 363 19.72 10.33 7.17
CA LYS A 363 18.76 11.24 7.78
C LYS A 363 17.49 11.30 6.95
N GLU A 364 16.38 11.35 7.64
CA GLU A 364 15.10 11.79 7.07
C GLU A 364 14.95 13.29 7.32
N TYR A 365 14.45 14.00 6.33
CA TYR A 365 14.18 15.43 6.34
C TYR A 365 12.69 15.66 6.25
N LEU A 366 12.19 16.59 7.04
CA LEU A 366 10.82 17.07 6.95
C LEU A 366 10.85 18.57 6.69
N PHE A 367 10.32 18.98 5.56
CA PHE A 367 10.14 20.37 5.18
C PHE A 367 8.69 20.76 5.47
N ILE A 368 8.46 21.84 6.16
CA ILE A 368 7.12 22.39 6.43
C ILE A 368 7.07 23.81 5.91
N THR A 369 6.24 24.06 4.92
CA THR A 369 6.07 25.35 4.26
C THR A 369 4.68 25.88 4.53
N GLU A 370 4.57 27.04 5.16
CA GLU A 370 3.34 27.82 5.19
C GLU A 370 3.22 28.60 3.87
N VAL A 371 2.15 28.33 3.12
CA VAL A 371 1.99 28.84 1.76
C VAL A 371 1.53 30.30 1.78
N ASP A 372 2.29 31.16 1.11
CA ASP A 372 1.91 32.51 0.71
C ASP A 372 1.46 32.50 -0.76
N ASN A 373 0.16 32.62 -0.98
CA ASN A 373 -0.42 32.54 -2.32
C ASN A 373 0.05 33.66 -3.26
N GLU A 374 0.33 34.88 -2.74
CA GLU A 374 0.84 35.96 -3.57
C GLU A 374 2.27 35.67 -4.05
N LYS A 375 3.10 35.21 -3.12
CA LYS A 375 4.48 34.82 -3.42
C LYS A 375 4.50 33.66 -4.42
N ARG A 376 3.70 32.62 -4.17
CA ARG A 376 3.57 31.44 -5.05
C ARG A 376 3.15 31.84 -6.47
N ASN A 377 2.08 32.63 -6.61
CA ASN A 377 1.57 33.05 -7.93
C ASN A 377 2.59 33.86 -8.69
N ARG A 378 3.34 34.75 -8.04
CA ARG A 378 4.43 35.49 -8.67
C ARG A 378 5.57 34.57 -9.12
N SER A 379 6.00 33.67 -8.25
CA SER A 379 7.14 32.77 -8.49
C SER A 379 6.87 31.74 -9.59
N PHE A 380 5.64 31.25 -9.71
CA PHE A 380 5.25 30.21 -10.69
C PHE A 380 4.38 30.76 -11.82
N SER A 381 4.37 32.07 -12.09
CA SER A 381 3.52 32.69 -13.11
C SER A 381 3.65 32.01 -14.48
N SER A 382 4.86 31.63 -14.90
CA SER A 382 5.10 30.93 -16.16
C SER A 382 4.58 29.49 -16.23
N ILE A 383 4.38 28.85 -15.06
CA ILE A 383 3.88 27.45 -14.95
C ILE A 383 2.35 27.46 -14.81
N LEU A 384 1.80 28.42 -14.08
CA LEU A 384 0.35 28.51 -13.81
C LEU A 384 -0.46 29.04 -15.00
N CYS A 385 0.18 29.73 -15.95
CA CYS A 385 -0.45 30.29 -17.15
C CYS A 385 -0.32 29.40 -18.41
N GLY A 386 0.33 28.27 -18.32
CA GLY A 386 0.49 27.30 -19.42
C GLY A 386 -0.40 26.10 -19.23
#